data_973a9f040b1d2c754a69dd62d4e39b48
#
_entry.id   973a9f040b1d2c754a69dd62d4e39b48
#
_cell.length_a   1.000
_cell.length_b   1.000
_cell.length_c   1.000
_cell.angle_alpha   90.00
_cell.angle_beta   90.00
_cell.angle_gamma   90.00
#
_symmetry.space_group_name_H-M   'P 1'
#
loop_
_entity.id
_entity.type
_entity.pdbx_description
1 polymer ?
#
loop_
_entity_poly.entity_id
_entity_poly.type
_entity_poly.pdbx_seq_one_letter_code
_entity_poly.pdbx_strand_id
1 'polypeptide(L)'
;IRANGHLMLNGAKMSKSTGNSLSLRQAVEKFGADATRVSLADAGDSIEDANFEEKTANANILRLHTLIDWCTEIMQQVRDNKLRTGACDSFWDKTFDNDMNVAIAAARDAYERAAYKEASKIGFYEFQSARDLYREATADVGMHADLVRRWIETQALLIAPIAPHFAEHVWKSILGHDSSVHYALFPEPTRPEDAAMTAAALYVRGTIKTIRDAEIAVTRRKAKGPNAPAKYEERKPKEVSIFVADAFPAWQDICVNAVQKHYDASTGSIDDVKVREEVAAAGLLKDKKAMPFVMMFKKRIAEFGPDMAFNRQLPFNEAETLKAASGYLKRTLNFRDVHIESAKDALARADELQGKQGFDKQLVEGAEPGSPSFAFYNVEA
;
A
#
# COMPACT_ATOMS: atom_id res chain seq x y z
N ILE A 1 -27.01 24.88 1.35
CA ILE A 1 -27.61 23.54 1.44
C ILE A 1 -27.04 22.71 0.30
N ARG A 2 -26.48 21.54 0.61
CA ARG A 2 -25.98 20.58 -0.35
C ARG A 2 -26.96 19.39 -0.38
N ALA A 3 -27.37 18.95 -1.57
CA ALA A 3 -28.27 17.82 -1.75
C ALA A 3 -27.75 16.92 -2.87
N ASN A 4 -28.00 15.63 -2.75
CA ASN A 4 -27.75 14.66 -3.81
C ASN A 4 -28.90 14.69 -4.83
N GLY A 5 -28.74 13.98 -5.95
CA GLY A 5 -29.82 13.66 -6.87
C GLY A 5 -30.84 12.69 -6.29
N HIS A 6 -31.51 11.92 -7.12
CA HIS A 6 -32.46 10.89 -6.65
C HIS A 6 -31.73 9.73 -5.99
N LEU A 7 -32.34 9.13 -4.99
CA LEU A 7 -31.86 7.88 -4.43
C LEU A 7 -32.44 6.71 -5.26
N MET A 8 -31.56 5.98 -5.91
CA MET A 8 -31.90 4.74 -6.61
C MET A 8 -31.82 3.54 -5.65
N LEU A 9 -32.50 2.46 -5.98
CA LEU A 9 -32.46 1.19 -5.28
C LEU A 9 -32.01 0.09 -6.26
N ASN A 10 -30.88 -0.55 -5.97
CA ASN A 10 -30.31 -1.62 -6.80
C ASN A 10 -30.16 -1.22 -8.29
N GLY A 11 -29.69 -0.01 -8.55
CA GLY A 11 -29.46 0.53 -9.90
C GLY A 11 -30.71 1.01 -10.65
N ALA A 12 -31.90 0.99 -10.02
CA ALA A 12 -33.14 1.44 -10.61
C ALA A 12 -33.80 2.56 -9.81
N LYS A 13 -34.53 3.45 -10.49
CA LYS A 13 -35.30 4.51 -9.84
C LYS A 13 -36.34 3.90 -8.89
N MET A 14 -36.43 4.42 -7.67
CA MET A 14 -37.46 4.00 -6.72
C MET A 14 -38.86 4.38 -7.19
N SER A 15 -39.77 3.41 -7.19
CA SER A 15 -41.16 3.61 -7.53
C SER A 15 -42.05 2.64 -6.75
N LYS A 16 -43.05 3.17 -6.08
CA LYS A 16 -44.06 2.36 -5.36
C LYS A 16 -44.91 1.52 -6.31
N SER A 17 -45.22 2.05 -7.48
CA SER A 17 -46.05 1.37 -8.49
C SER A 17 -45.41 0.13 -9.07
N THR A 18 -44.06 0.11 -9.14
CA THR A 18 -43.29 -1.06 -9.66
C THR A 18 -42.83 -1.98 -8.53
N GLY A 19 -43.10 -1.65 -7.27
CA GLY A 19 -42.62 -2.42 -6.12
C GLY A 19 -41.13 -2.20 -5.79
N ASN A 20 -40.39 -1.43 -6.59
CA ASN A 20 -38.99 -1.10 -6.34
C ASN A 20 -38.91 0.15 -5.43
N SER A 21 -39.25 -0.03 -4.15
CA SER A 21 -39.15 1.05 -3.17
C SER A 21 -38.76 0.50 -1.80
N LEU A 22 -37.97 1.25 -1.08
CA LEU A 22 -37.56 0.96 0.29
C LEU A 22 -37.77 2.21 1.13
N SER A 23 -38.70 2.18 2.07
CA SER A 23 -38.87 3.28 3.02
C SER A 23 -37.77 3.26 4.08
N LEU A 24 -37.52 4.40 4.73
CA LEU A 24 -36.53 4.49 5.82
C LEU A 24 -36.80 3.45 6.91
N ARG A 25 -38.06 3.28 7.32
CA ARG A 25 -38.45 2.26 8.31
C ARG A 25 -38.07 0.87 7.85
N GLN A 26 -38.43 0.48 6.63
CA GLN A 26 -38.10 -0.83 6.08
C GLN A 26 -36.59 -1.05 5.98
N ALA A 27 -35.81 -0.02 5.60
CA ALA A 27 -34.36 -0.13 5.55
C ALA A 27 -33.76 -0.39 6.94
N VAL A 28 -34.21 0.38 7.96
CA VAL A 28 -33.75 0.21 9.34
C VAL A 28 -34.16 -1.14 9.94
N GLU A 29 -35.41 -1.58 9.69
CA GLU A 29 -35.89 -2.88 10.15
C GLU A 29 -35.13 -4.05 9.48
N LYS A 30 -34.77 -3.90 8.20
CA LYS A 30 -34.09 -4.95 7.41
C LYS A 30 -32.58 -5.00 7.64
N PHE A 31 -31.90 -3.85 7.70
CA PHE A 31 -30.44 -3.77 7.70
C PHE A 31 -29.86 -3.18 9.01
N GLY A 32 -30.69 -2.65 9.88
CA GLY A 32 -30.27 -1.85 11.03
C GLY A 32 -29.89 -0.42 10.64
N ALA A 33 -29.85 0.47 11.63
CA ALA A 33 -29.58 1.88 11.40
C ALA A 33 -28.16 2.12 10.86
N ASP A 34 -27.16 1.54 11.50
CA ASP A 34 -25.75 1.79 11.16
C ASP A 34 -25.35 1.25 9.79
N ALA A 35 -25.74 0.00 9.45
CA ALA A 35 -25.44 -0.55 8.13
C ALA A 35 -26.16 0.21 7.01
N THR A 36 -27.40 0.70 7.26
CA THR A 36 -28.11 1.58 6.34
C THR A 36 -27.37 2.89 6.13
N ARG A 37 -26.89 3.54 7.20
CA ARG A 37 -26.15 4.80 7.13
C ARG A 37 -24.79 4.66 6.44
N VAL A 38 -24.03 3.59 6.75
CA VAL A 38 -22.75 3.29 6.06
C VAL A 38 -22.99 3.09 4.56
N SER A 39 -24.04 2.36 4.18
CA SER A 39 -24.36 2.11 2.78
C SER A 39 -24.83 3.37 2.04
N LEU A 40 -25.49 4.29 2.72
CA LEU A 40 -25.87 5.60 2.16
C LEU A 40 -24.63 6.50 1.97
N ALA A 41 -23.69 6.49 2.93
CA ALA A 41 -22.42 7.21 2.78
C ALA A 41 -21.62 6.67 1.59
N ASP A 42 -21.57 5.34 1.42
CA ASP A 42 -20.89 4.69 0.27
C ASP A 42 -21.59 4.98 -1.07
N ALA A 43 -22.90 5.18 -1.08
CA ALA A 43 -23.68 5.43 -2.29
C ALA A 43 -23.27 6.72 -3.02
N GLY A 44 -22.73 7.68 -2.30
CA GLY A 44 -22.18 8.93 -2.83
C GLY A 44 -22.77 10.18 -2.18
N ASP A 45 -22.04 11.28 -2.34
CA ASP A 45 -22.31 12.59 -1.77
C ASP A 45 -22.22 13.73 -2.80
N SER A 46 -22.23 13.36 -4.10
CA SER A 46 -22.27 14.31 -5.22
C SER A 46 -23.70 14.74 -5.54
N ILE A 47 -23.84 15.68 -6.49
CA ILE A 47 -25.14 16.11 -7.02
C ILE A 47 -25.82 15.06 -7.92
N GLU A 48 -25.09 13.99 -8.25
CA GLU A 48 -25.60 12.89 -9.06
C GLU A 48 -26.51 11.97 -8.25
N ASP A 49 -27.21 11.07 -8.94
CA ASP A 49 -28.08 10.08 -8.31
C ASP A 49 -27.25 9.09 -7.51
N ALA A 50 -27.60 8.94 -6.21
CA ALA A 50 -26.98 7.97 -5.33
C ALA A 50 -27.68 6.60 -5.46
N ASN A 51 -26.93 5.50 -5.42
CA ASN A 51 -27.49 4.16 -5.55
C ASN A 51 -27.34 3.36 -4.26
N PHE A 52 -28.47 3.12 -3.57
CA PHE A 52 -28.50 2.23 -2.43
C PHE A 52 -28.59 0.78 -2.90
N GLU A 53 -27.58 0.00 -2.59
CA GLU A 53 -27.52 -1.42 -2.92
C GLU A 53 -27.78 -2.29 -1.68
N GLU A 54 -28.85 -3.07 -1.71
CA GLU A 54 -29.20 -3.98 -0.61
C GLU A 54 -28.09 -5.00 -0.34
N LYS A 55 -27.36 -5.44 -1.38
CA LYS A 55 -26.21 -6.31 -1.24
C LYS A 55 -25.09 -5.66 -0.42
N THR A 56 -24.82 -4.39 -0.66
CA THR A 56 -23.84 -3.60 0.09
C THR A 56 -24.28 -3.42 1.54
N ALA A 57 -25.57 -3.15 1.78
CA ALA A 57 -26.12 -3.04 3.13
C ALA A 57 -25.98 -4.34 3.94
N ASN A 58 -26.26 -5.50 3.32
CA ASN A 58 -26.03 -6.81 3.94
C ASN A 58 -24.55 -7.05 4.25
N ALA A 59 -23.65 -6.69 3.33
CA ALA A 59 -22.20 -6.81 3.55
C ALA A 59 -21.75 -5.91 4.71
N ASN A 60 -22.33 -4.71 4.86
CA ASN A 60 -22.00 -3.81 5.97
C ASN A 60 -22.50 -4.31 7.33
N ILE A 61 -23.63 -5.02 7.40
CA ILE A 61 -24.04 -5.73 8.63
C ILE A 61 -22.94 -6.69 9.08
N LEU A 62 -22.51 -7.55 8.17
CA LEU A 62 -21.47 -8.54 8.46
C LEU A 62 -20.16 -7.87 8.86
N ARG A 63 -19.77 -6.81 8.14
CA ARG A 63 -18.54 -6.05 8.42
C ARG A 63 -18.55 -5.44 9.82
N LEU A 64 -19.64 -4.77 10.21
CA LEU A 64 -19.77 -4.17 11.54
C LEU A 64 -19.74 -5.25 12.63
N HIS A 65 -20.42 -6.37 12.42
CA HIS A 65 -20.45 -7.47 13.39
C HIS A 65 -19.07 -8.11 13.56
N THR A 66 -18.42 -8.48 12.47
CA THR A 66 -17.07 -9.08 12.53
C THR A 66 -16.04 -8.13 13.12
N LEU A 67 -16.23 -6.83 12.94
CA LEU A 67 -15.36 -5.83 13.57
C LEU A 67 -15.59 -5.73 15.08
N ILE A 68 -16.83 -5.82 15.57
CA ILE A 68 -17.15 -5.92 17.00
C ILE A 68 -16.49 -7.16 17.62
N ASP A 69 -16.64 -8.31 16.97
CA ASP A 69 -16.04 -9.57 17.45
C ASP A 69 -14.53 -9.45 17.55
N TRP A 70 -13.89 -8.92 16.50
CA TRP A 70 -12.44 -8.70 16.49
C TRP A 70 -11.99 -7.72 17.60
N CYS A 71 -12.66 -6.58 17.75
CA CYS A 71 -12.35 -5.61 18.81
C CYS A 71 -12.48 -6.24 20.19
N THR A 72 -13.53 -7.05 20.42
CA THR A 72 -13.77 -7.74 21.68
C THR A 72 -12.65 -8.74 21.99
N GLU A 73 -12.30 -9.56 21.01
CA GLU A 73 -11.23 -10.56 21.14
C GLU A 73 -9.88 -9.90 21.45
N ILE A 74 -9.50 -8.89 20.66
CA ILE A 74 -8.22 -8.20 20.82
C ILE A 74 -8.13 -7.47 22.16
N MET A 75 -9.20 -6.79 22.58
CA MET A 75 -9.19 -6.12 23.89
C MET A 75 -9.15 -7.13 25.06
N GLN A 76 -9.69 -8.34 24.86
CA GLN A 76 -9.47 -9.42 25.84
C GLN A 76 -8.01 -9.87 25.86
N GLN A 77 -7.35 -10.02 24.70
CA GLN A 77 -5.93 -10.35 24.63
C GLN A 77 -5.04 -9.26 25.27
N VAL A 78 -5.41 -7.98 25.10
CA VAL A 78 -4.73 -6.86 25.80
C VAL A 78 -4.85 -7.01 27.31
N ARG A 79 -6.07 -7.26 27.83
CA ARG A 79 -6.30 -7.47 29.29
C ARG A 79 -5.55 -8.69 29.85
N ASP A 80 -5.43 -9.72 29.03
CA ASP A 80 -4.73 -10.97 29.38
C ASP A 80 -3.20 -10.87 29.21
N ASN A 81 -2.67 -9.71 28.82
CA ASN A 81 -1.24 -9.47 28.53
C ASN A 81 -0.67 -10.45 27.48
N LYS A 82 -1.47 -10.83 26.47
CA LYS A 82 -1.08 -11.75 25.40
C LYS A 82 -0.46 -11.05 24.20
N LEU A 83 -0.56 -9.73 24.12
CA LEU A 83 0.01 -8.93 23.06
C LEU A 83 1.37 -8.36 23.47
N ARG A 84 2.16 -8.00 22.48
CA ARG A 84 3.47 -7.38 22.67
C ARG A 84 3.33 -6.01 23.33
N THR A 85 4.25 -5.71 24.23
CA THR A 85 4.36 -4.43 24.95
C THR A 85 5.80 -3.90 24.84
N GLY A 86 6.04 -2.67 25.30
CA GLY A 86 7.35 -2.02 25.31
C GLY A 86 7.51 -0.97 24.24
N ALA A 87 8.67 -0.89 23.57
CA ALA A 87 8.91 0.12 22.54
C ALA A 87 8.20 -0.21 21.22
N CYS A 88 7.53 0.78 20.63
CA CYS A 88 6.91 0.70 19.30
C CYS A 88 7.92 1.18 18.23
N ASP A 89 9.05 0.50 18.10
CA ASP A 89 10.19 0.95 17.29
C ASP A 89 10.43 0.12 16.03
N SER A 90 9.74 -1.01 15.88
CA SER A 90 9.83 -1.82 14.67
C SER A 90 9.31 -1.06 13.44
N PHE A 91 9.76 -1.47 12.25
CA PHE A 91 9.29 -0.90 10.99
C PHE A 91 7.75 -0.93 10.89
N TRP A 92 7.14 -2.06 11.21
CA TRP A 92 5.68 -2.22 11.11
C TRP A 92 4.91 -1.46 12.18
N ASP A 93 5.46 -1.29 13.38
CA ASP A 93 4.85 -0.45 14.43
C ASP A 93 4.81 1.01 13.98
N LYS A 94 5.95 1.51 13.46
CA LYS A 94 6.07 2.88 12.96
C LYS A 94 5.17 3.12 11.73
N THR A 95 5.11 2.14 10.83
CA THR A 95 4.22 2.20 9.66
C THR A 95 2.77 2.28 10.09
N PHE A 96 2.33 1.39 10.98
CA PHE A 96 0.94 1.35 11.43
C PHE A 96 0.53 2.62 12.20
N ASP A 97 1.42 3.14 13.05
CA ASP A 97 1.19 4.40 13.74
C ASP A 97 1.11 5.59 12.76
N ASN A 98 1.98 5.62 11.74
CA ASN A 98 1.94 6.62 10.69
C ASN A 98 0.65 6.53 9.85
N ASP A 99 0.23 5.33 9.46
CA ASP A 99 -1.02 5.10 8.72
C ASP A 99 -2.23 5.61 9.51
N MET A 100 -2.26 5.42 10.84
CA MET A 100 -3.31 5.98 11.70
C MET A 100 -3.31 7.51 11.67
N ASN A 101 -2.15 8.15 11.78
CA ASN A 101 -2.04 9.62 11.78
C ASN A 101 -2.49 10.22 10.43
N VAL A 102 -2.07 9.61 9.32
CA VAL A 102 -2.49 10.00 7.96
C VAL A 102 -4.00 9.87 7.80
N ALA A 103 -4.56 8.73 8.22
CA ALA A 103 -6.01 8.48 8.11
C ALA A 103 -6.84 9.45 8.95
N ILE A 104 -6.40 9.79 10.17
CA ILE A 104 -7.08 10.77 11.04
C ILE A 104 -7.15 12.14 10.35
N ALA A 105 -6.03 12.63 9.84
CA ALA A 105 -5.96 13.94 9.18
C ALA A 105 -6.83 13.98 7.91
N ALA A 106 -6.73 12.96 7.06
CA ALA A 106 -7.47 12.89 5.81
C ALA A 106 -8.99 12.67 6.03
N ALA A 107 -9.37 11.85 7.02
CA ALA A 107 -10.79 11.67 7.36
C ALA A 107 -11.42 12.95 7.92
N ARG A 108 -10.67 13.73 8.73
CA ARG A 108 -11.14 15.05 9.21
C ARG A 108 -11.43 15.97 8.04
N ASP A 109 -10.47 16.15 7.13
CA ASP A 109 -10.65 16.99 5.94
C ASP A 109 -11.88 16.55 5.12
N ALA A 110 -12.06 15.24 4.93
CA ALA A 110 -13.24 14.72 4.24
C ALA A 110 -14.56 15.05 4.96
N TYR A 111 -14.62 14.93 6.29
CA TYR A 111 -15.81 15.31 7.07
C TYR A 111 -16.07 16.82 7.02
N GLU A 112 -15.05 17.66 7.13
CA GLU A 112 -15.17 19.13 7.04
C GLU A 112 -15.73 19.58 5.68
N ARG A 113 -15.35 18.88 4.61
CA ARG A 113 -15.89 19.10 3.27
C ARG A 113 -17.25 18.45 3.02
N ALA A 114 -17.82 17.76 4.01
CA ALA A 114 -19.03 16.93 3.87
C ALA A 114 -18.90 15.86 2.75
N ALA A 115 -17.70 15.32 2.55
CA ALA A 115 -17.39 14.24 1.62
C ALA A 115 -17.49 12.88 2.36
N TYR A 116 -18.71 12.47 2.69
CA TYR A 116 -18.94 11.29 3.56
C TYR A 116 -18.50 9.97 2.95
N LYS A 117 -18.58 9.83 1.63
CA LYS A 117 -18.06 8.67 0.91
C LYS A 117 -16.54 8.57 1.07
N GLU A 118 -15.84 9.69 0.94
CA GLU A 118 -14.38 9.75 1.13
C GLU A 118 -14.03 9.51 2.61
N ALA A 119 -14.77 10.11 3.54
CA ALA A 119 -14.60 9.88 4.97
C ALA A 119 -14.78 8.41 5.35
N SER A 120 -15.81 7.72 4.81
CA SER A 120 -16.02 6.27 4.99
C SER A 120 -14.88 5.47 4.38
N LYS A 121 -14.46 5.82 3.16
CA LYS A 121 -13.36 5.13 2.48
C LYS A 121 -12.09 5.15 3.33
N ILE A 122 -11.69 6.34 3.78
CA ILE A 122 -10.43 6.53 4.53
C ILE A 122 -10.58 6.03 5.98
N GLY A 123 -11.58 6.56 6.70
CA GLY A 123 -11.72 6.35 8.15
C GLY A 123 -12.34 5.01 8.54
N PHE A 124 -12.86 4.23 7.60
CA PHE A 124 -13.46 2.94 7.87
C PHE A 124 -12.83 1.80 7.06
N TYR A 125 -12.86 1.86 5.72
CA TYR A 125 -12.40 0.74 4.89
C TYR A 125 -10.87 0.65 4.81
N GLU A 126 -10.20 1.74 4.46
CA GLU A 126 -8.73 1.77 4.35
C GLU A 126 -8.07 1.66 5.72
N PHE A 127 -8.70 2.23 6.75
CA PHE A 127 -8.24 2.12 8.13
C PHE A 127 -8.25 0.67 8.64
N GLN A 128 -9.27 -0.13 8.28
CA GLN A 128 -9.29 -1.56 8.53
C GLN A 128 -8.21 -2.31 7.74
N SER A 129 -7.97 -1.92 6.49
CA SER A 129 -6.92 -2.52 5.66
C SER A 129 -5.51 -2.29 6.24
N ALA A 130 -5.27 -1.12 6.85
CA ALA A 130 -4.02 -0.84 7.56
C ALA A 130 -3.82 -1.77 8.78
N ARG A 131 -4.88 -2.01 9.57
CA ARG A 131 -4.88 -2.98 10.67
C ARG A 131 -4.61 -4.41 10.18
N ASP A 132 -5.27 -4.82 9.11
CA ASP A 132 -5.11 -6.18 8.57
C ASP A 132 -3.68 -6.40 8.06
N LEU A 133 -3.10 -5.41 7.39
CA LEU A 133 -1.70 -5.42 7.00
C LEU A 133 -0.77 -5.53 8.23
N TYR A 134 -1.02 -4.73 9.26
CA TYR A 134 -0.21 -4.77 10.49
C TYR A 134 -0.27 -6.15 11.15
N ARG A 135 -1.46 -6.74 11.26
CA ARG A 135 -1.65 -8.10 11.80
C ARG A 135 -0.88 -9.16 11.00
N GLU A 136 -0.95 -9.09 9.67
CA GLU A 136 -0.22 -10.02 8.80
C GLU A 136 1.30 -9.80 8.88
N ALA A 137 1.72 -8.55 8.88
CA ALA A 137 3.13 -8.19 8.89
C ALA A 137 3.82 -8.57 10.21
N THR A 138 3.09 -8.54 11.32
CA THR A 138 3.60 -8.88 12.65
C THR A 138 3.19 -10.28 13.14
N ALA A 139 2.74 -11.16 12.25
CA ALA A 139 2.22 -12.47 12.63
C ALA A 139 3.23 -13.36 13.40
N ASP A 140 4.52 -13.15 13.21
CA ASP A 140 5.62 -13.85 13.87
C ASP A 140 5.97 -13.29 15.25
N VAL A 141 5.79 -11.99 15.47
CA VAL A 141 6.15 -11.30 16.72
C VAL A 141 4.95 -10.83 17.52
N GLY A 142 3.77 -10.81 16.91
CA GLY A 142 2.53 -10.31 17.50
C GLY A 142 2.35 -8.79 17.35
N MET A 143 1.09 -8.36 17.38
CA MET A 143 0.73 -6.94 17.37
C MET A 143 1.08 -6.28 18.71
N HIS A 144 1.33 -4.98 18.71
CA HIS A 144 1.61 -4.20 19.92
C HIS A 144 0.30 -3.76 20.60
N ALA A 145 0.18 -3.99 21.91
CA ALA A 145 -1.04 -3.74 22.67
C ALA A 145 -1.53 -2.29 22.60
N ASP A 146 -0.63 -1.31 22.77
CA ASP A 146 -1.01 0.11 22.76
C ASP A 146 -1.45 0.58 21.36
N LEU A 147 -0.80 0.07 20.30
CA LEU A 147 -1.16 0.43 18.93
C LEU A 147 -2.53 -0.12 18.52
N VAL A 148 -2.83 -1.37 18.88
CA VAL A 148 -4.16 -1.93 18.56
C VAL A 148 -5.26 -1.32 19.38
N ARG A 149 -5.01 -0.99 20.67
CA ARG A 149 -5.95 -0.26 21.53
C ARG A 149 -6.24 1.12 20.93
N ARG A 150 -5.19 1.87 20.56
CA ARG A 150 -5.32 3.18 19.90
C ARG A 150 -6.10 3.06 18.59
N TRP A 151 -5.83 2.02 17.80
CA TRP A 151 -6.56 1.80 16.55
C TRP A 151 -8.05 1.58 16.79
N ILE A 152 -8.45 0.75 17.77
CA ILE A 152 -9.86 0.49 18.12
C ILE A 152 -10.56 1.78 18.56
N GLU A 153 -9.90 2.56 19.43
CA GLU A 153 -10.41 3.86 19.91
C GLU A 153 -10.60 4.85 18.75
N THR A 154 -9.58 4.97 17.90
CA THR A 154 -9.62 5.84 16.70
C THR A 154 -10.70 5.38 15.71
N GLN A 155 -10.84 4.07 15.47
CA GLN A 155 -11.87 3.53 14.57
C GLN A 155 -13.28 3.89 15.07
N ALA A 156 -13.55 3.77 16.36
CA ALA A 156 -14.82 4.16 16.94
C ALA A 156 -15.11 5.67 16.72
N LEU A 157 -14.13 6.52 16.97
CA LEU A 157 -14.25 7.96 16.78
C LEU A 157 -14.44 8.37 15.32
N LEU A 158 -13.67 7.78 14.39
CA LEU A 158 -13.74 8.09 12.96
C LEU A 158 -15.09 7.73 12.34
N ILE A 159 -15.71 6.63 12.78
CA ILE A 159 -16.97 6.17 12.21
C ILE A 159 -18.22 6.67 12.96
N ALA A 160 -18.05 7.22 14.17
CA ALA A 160 -19.17 7.67 15.01
C ALA A 160 -20.19 8.59 14.29
N PRO A 161 -19.79 9.53 13.41
CA PRO A 161 -20.76 10.36 12.68
C PRO A 161 -21.65 9.55 11.73
N ILE A 162 -21.20 8.39 11.25
CA ILE A 162 -21.91 7.55 10.29
C ILE A 162 -22.58 6.35 10.97
N ALA A 163 -21.85 5.60 11.81
CA ALA A 163 -22.35 4.42 12.53
C ALA A 163 -22.31 4.61 14.05
N PRO A 164 -23.19 5.46 14.60
CA PRO A 164 -23.14 5.88 15.99
C PRO A 164 -23.38 4.75 17.00
N HIS A 165 -24.25 3.77 16.71
CA HIS A 165 -24.53 2.68 17.65
C HIS A 165 -23.35 1.69 17.73
N PHE A 166 -22.72 1.39 16.61
CA PHE A 166 -21.49 0.62 16.56
C PHE A 166 -20.39 1.32 17.38
N ALA A 167 -20.20 2.61 17.11
CA ALA A 167 -19.17 3.40 17.78
C ALA A 167 -19.39 3.45 19.30
N GLU A 168 -20.63 3.67 19.74
CA GLU A 168 -21.00 3.70 21.17
C GLU A 168 -20.76 2.34 21.84
N HIS A 169 -21.11 1.25 21.15
CA HIS A 169 -20.87 -0.10 21.68
C HIS A 169 -19.37 -0.39 21.86
N VAL A 170 -18.55 -0.08 20.86
CA VAL A 170 -17.09 -0.25 20.93
C VAL A 170 -16.53 0.63 22.06
N TRP A 171 -16.94 1.89 22.13
CA TRP A 171 -16.47 2.87 23.09
C TRP A 171 -16.77 2.48 24.54
N LYS A 172 -18.05 2.19 24.85
CA LYS A 172 -18.48 1.87 26.21
C LYS A 172 -18.26 0.42 26.59
N SER A 173 -18.73 -0.51 25.76
CA SER A 173 -18.76 -1.92 26.16
C SER A 173 -17.44 -2.63 25.98
N ILE A 174 -16.62 -2.25 24.97
CA ILE A 174 -15.36 -2.92 24.67
C ILE A 174 -14.17 -2.19 25.29
N LEU A 175 -14.10 -0.86 25.08
CA LEU A 175 -13.01 -0.03 25.62
C LEU A 175 -13.21 0.35 27.10
N GLY A 176 -14.46 0.39 27.59
CA GLY A 176 -14.79 0.65 29.00
C GLY A 176 -14.83 2.13 29.37
N HIS A 177 -15.10 3.03 28.41
CA HIS A 177 -15.25 4.45 28.72
C HIS A 177 -16.59 4.73 29.45
N ASP A 178 -16.59 5.59 30.45
CA ASP A 178 -17.79 5.96 31.23
C ASP A 178 -18.73 6.89 30.44
N SER A 179 -18.16 7.83 29.65
CA SER A 179 -18.93 8.77 28.85
C SER A 179 -19.32 8.18 27.49
N SER A 180 -20.36 8.72 26.87
CA SER A 180 -20.72 8.37 25.50
C SER A 180 -19.66 8.85 24.50
N VAL A 181 -19.46 8.11 23.41
CA VAL A 181 -18.59 8.49 22.28
C VAL A 181 -18.96 9.85 21.69
N HIS A 182 -20.24 10.25 21.79
CA HIS A 182 -20.74 11.54 21.27
C HIS A 182 -20.24 12.76 22.05
N TYR A 183 -19.67 12.57 23.23
CA TYR A 183 -18.99 13.63 23.98
C TYR A 183 -17.47 13.64 23.76
N ALA A 184 -16.95 12.64 23.09
CA ALA A 184 -15.52 12.59 22.74
C ALA A 184 -15.22 13.57 21.59
N LEU A 185 -14.02 14.11 21.59
CA LEU A 185 -13.53 14.94 20.49
C LEU A 185 -13.11 14.06 19.30
N PHE A 186 -13.18 14.63 18.12
CA PHE A 186 -12.62 13.99 16.93
C PHE A 186 -11.12 13.73 17.17
N PRO A 187 -10.58 12.56 16.77
CA PRO A 187 -9.21 12.22 17.09
C PRO A 187 -8.21 13.15 16.42
N GLU A 188 -7.10 13.39 17.10
CA GLU A 188 -5.97 14.17 16.60
C GLU A 188 -4.81 13.25 16.23
N PRO A 189 -4.09 13.53 15.12
CA PRO A 189 -2.82 12.89 14.87
C PRO A 189 -1.85 13.13 16.03
N THR A 190 -1.16 12.10 16.50
CA THR A 190 -0.15 12.24 17.57
C THR A 190 1.14 12.88 17.07
N ARG A 191 1.36 12.83 15.78
CA ARG A 191 2.49 13.45 15.05
C ARG A 191 2.12 13.70 13.59
N PRO A 192 2.83 14.59 12.90
CA PRO A 192 2.70 14.78 11.46
C PRO A 192 3.00 13.49 10.69
N GLU A 193 2.50 13.40 9.45
CA GLU A 193 2.87 12.32 8.54
C GLU A 193 4.38 12.21 8.36
N ASP A 194 4.89 11.00 8.46
CA ASP A 194 6.23 10.65 7.99
C ASP A 194 6.13 10.16 6.54
N ALA A 195 6.36 11.08 5.61
CA ALA A 195 6.27 10.79 4.17
C ALA A 195 7.29 9.73 3.72
N ALA A 196 8.45 9.64 4.38
CA ALA A 196 9.44 8.60 4.09
C ALA A 196 8.92 7.22 4.50
N MET A 197 8.26 7.13 5.65
CA MET A 197 7.62 5.89 6.10
C MET A 197 6.46 5.48 5.18
N THR A 198 5.62 6.44 4.76
CA THR A 198 4.54 6.19 3.78
C THR A 198 5.12 5.64 2.47
N ALA A 199 6.18 6.27 1.95
CA ALA A 199 6.85 5.82 0.73
C ALA A 199 7.47 4.42 0.90
N ALA A 200 8.11 4.14 2.03
CA ALA A 200 8.70 2.83 2.34
C ALA A 200 7.63 1.71 2.40
N ALA A 201 6.49 1.97 3.04
CA ALA A 201 5.39 1.01 3.11
C ALA A 201 4.78 0.73 1.73
N LEU A 202 4.58 1.76 0.91
CA LEU A 202 4.10 1.62 -0.47
C LEU A 202 5.10 0.84 -1.33
N TYR A 203 6.40 1.11 -1.15
CA TYR A 203 7.47 0.39 -1.83
C TYR A 203 7.44 -1.12 -1.50
N VAL A 204 7.31 -1.52 -0.24
CA VAL A 204 7.21 -2.93 0.14
C VAL A 204 6.00 -3.61 -0.52
N ARG A 205 4.83 -2.94 -0.53
CA ARG A 205 3.63 -3.47 -1.20
C ARG A 205 3.83 -3.62 -2.71
N GLY A 206 4.47 -2.64 -3.36
CA GLY A 206 4.81 -2.68 -4.77
C GLY A 206 5.79 -3.81 -5.09
N THR A 207 6.80 -4.00 -4.25
CA THR A 207 7.81 -5.05 -4.39
C THR A 207 7.19 -6.45 -4.33
N ILE A 208 6.21 -6.70 -3.46
CA ILE A 208 5.47 -7.97 -3.42
C ILE A 208 4.83 -8.29 -4.78
N LYS A 209 4.19 -7.30 -5.39
CA LYS A 209 3.59 -7.45 -6.73
C LYS A 209 4.66 -7.74 -7.77
N THR A 210 5.74 -6.96 -7.76
CA THR A 210 6.85 -7.12 -8.71
C THR A 210 7.52 -8.49 -8.59
N ILE A 211 7.70 -9.01 -7.37
CA ILE A 211 8.23 -10.36 -7.14
C ILE A 211 7.30 -11.42 -7.73
N ARG A 212 5.98 -11.32 -7.49
CA ARG A 212 5.00 -12.26 -8.08
C ARG A 212 5.03 -12.25 -9.60
N ASP A 213 5.04 -11.07 -10.19
CA ASP A 213 5.10 -10.93 -11.65
C ASP A 213 6.40 -11.49 -12.23
N ALA A 214 7.54 -11.25 -11.56
CA ALA A 214 8.84 -11.80 -11.94
C ALA A 214 8.89 -13.32 -11.79
N GLU A 215 8.34 -13.89 -10.71
CA GLU A 215 8.27 -15.34 -10.50
C GLU A 215 7.44 -16.03 -11.59
N ILE A 216 6.27 -15.46 -11.94
CA ILE A 216 5.44 -15.93 -13.05
C ILE A 216 6.22 -15.89 -14.37
N ALA A 217 6.99 -14.85 -14.63
CA ALA A 217 7.80 -14.72 -15.83
C ALA A 217 8.90 -15.81 -15.91
N VAL A 218 9.50 -16.15 -14.78
CA VAL A 218 10.52 -17.22 -14.71
C VAL A 218 9.88 -18.59 -14.93
N THR A 219 8.74 -18.89 -14.32
CA THR A 219 8.06 -20.18 -14.48
C THR A 219 7.57 -20.43 -15.91
N ARG A 220 7.25 -19.35 -16.67
CA ARG A 220 6.81 -19.43 -18.08
C ARG A 220 7.97 -19.60 -19.07
N ARG A 221 9.23 -19.35 -18.66
CA ARG A 221 10.39 -19.53 -19.55
C ARG A 221 10.57 -21.01 -19.89
N LYS A 222 10.60 -21.33 -21.18
CA LYS A 222 10.93 -22.69 -21.67
C LYS A 222 12.43 -22.92 -21.52
N ALA A 223 12.82 -24.08 -21.00
CA ALA A 223 14.22 -24.51 -21.02
C ALA A 223 14.75 -24.52 -22.46
N LYS A 224 15.88 -23.86 -22.70
CA LYS A 224 16.52 -23.82 -24.03
C LYS A 224 17.67 -24.83 -24.05
N GLY A 225 17.45 -25.97 -24.71
CA GLY A 225 18.48 -26.95 -25.02
C GLY A 225 18.67 -28.08 -23.96
N PRO A 226 19.43 -29.14 -24.32
CA PRO A 226 19.59 -30.35 -23.50
C PRO A 226 20.39 -30.13 -22.20
N ASN A 227 21.20 -29.06 -22.11
CA ASN A 227 21.98 -28.67 -20.92
C ASN A 227 21.41 -27.46 -20.17
N ALA A 228 20.12 -27.15 -20.34
CA ALA A 228 19.49 -26.06 -19.61
C ALA A 228 19.47 -26.36 -18.10
N PRO A 229 19.71 -25.35 -17.23
CA PRO A 229 19.58 -25.54 -15.79
C PRO A 229 18.19 -26.05 -15.43
N ALA A 230 18.08 -26.78 -14.34
CA ALA A 230 16.81 -27.31 -13.85
C ALA A 230 15.76 -26.19 -13.82
N LYS A 231 14.59 -26.49 -14.39
CA LYS A 231 13.50 -25.52 -14.46
C LYS A 231 13.04 -25.17 -13.06
N TYR A 232 12.97 -23.87 -12.75
CA TYR A 232 12.36 -23.38 -11.51
C TYR A 232 10.91 -23.86 -11.40
N GLU A 233 10.57 -24.44 -10.26
CA GLU A 233 9.25 -25.00 -9.99
C GLU A 233 8.61 -24.30 -8.79
N GLU A 234 7.55 -23.53 -9.02
CA GLU A 234 6.86 -22.72 -8.01
C GLU A 234 6.35 -23.54 -6.81
N ARG A 235 6.00 -24.82 -7.04
CA ARG A 235 5.42 -25.70 -6.00
C ARG A 235 6.47 -26.37 -5.10
N LYS A 236 7.75 -26.35 -5.49
CA LYS A 236 8.84 -26.86 -4.68
C LYS A 236 9.26 -25.85 -3.61
N PRO A 237 9.94 -26.29 -2.53
CA PRO A 237 10.58 -25.37 -1.61
C PRO A 237 11.47 -24.39 -2.39
N LYS A 238 11.29 -23.10 -2.11
CA LYS A 238 11.85 -22.02 -2.92
C LYS A 238 12.39 -20.89 -2.08
N GLU A 239 13.41 -20.25 -2.59
CA GLU A 239 14.02 -19.05 -2.00
C GLU A 239 14.18 -17.99 -3.08
N VAL A 240 14.34 -16.75 -2.65
CA VAL A 240 14.58 -15.61 -3.53
C VAL A 240 15.74 -14.77 -3.01
N SER A 241 16.68 -14.43 -3.89
CA SER A 241 17.67 -13.38 -3.65
C SER A 241 17.17 -12.07 -4.28
N ILE A 242 17.11 -11.01 -3.46
CA ILE A 242 16.72 -9.66 -3.85
C ILE A 242 17.97 -8.81 -3.84
N PHE A 243 18.36 -8.30 -5.01
CA PHE A 243 19.53 -7.45 -5.16
C PHE A 243 19.10 -5.98 -5.24
N VAL A 244 19.62 -5.20 -4.30
CA VAL A 244 19.32 -3.77 -4.13
C VAL A 244 20.51 -2.95 -4.61
N ALA A 245 20.26 -1.94 -5.42
CA ALA A 245 21.30 -1.03 -5.91
C ALA A 245 21.29 0.29 -5.13
N ASP A 246 22.46 0.74 -4.66
CA ASP A 246 22.62 2.01 -3.95
C ASP A 246 22.70 3.22 -4.89
N ALA A 247 23.02 2.98 -6.16
CA ALA A 247 23.19 4.02 -7.17
C ALA A 247 22.68 3.55 -8.53
N PHE A 248 22.26 4.52 -9.33
CA PHE A 248 21.89 4.25 -10.72
C PHE A 248 23.13 4.01 -11.58
N PRO A 249 23.02 3.26 -12.69
CA PRO A 249 24.11 3.10 -13.62
C PRO A 249 24.62 4.46 -14.14
N ALA A 250 25.94 4.65 -14.20
CA ALA A 250 26.55 5.92 -14.58
C ALA A 250 26.07 6.47 -15.95
N TRP A 251 25.75 5.59 -16.89
CA TRP A 251 25.20 6.01 -18.19
C TRP A 251 23.82 6.67 -18.07
N GLN A 252 23.01 6.24 -17.11
CA GLN A 252 21.72 6.88 -16.83
C GLN A 252 21.90 8.28 -16.23
N ASP A 253 22.85 8.44 -15.30
CA ASP A 253 23.14 9.74 -14.71
C ASP A 253 23.60 10.75 -15.77
N ILE A 254 24.38 10.31 -16.74
CA ILE A 254 24.80 11.13 -17.89
C ILE A 254 23.55 11.57 -18.69
N CYS A 255 22.66 10.63 -19.00
CA CYS A 255 21.43 10.93 -19.73
C CYS A 255 20.51 11.89 -18.96
N VAL A 256 20.34 11.69 -17.65
CA VAL A 256 19.51 12.57 -16.79
C VAL A 256 20.11 13.96 -16.69
N ASN A 257 21.42 14.07 -16.48
CA ASN A 257 22.12 15.35 -16.43
C ASN A 257 22.01 16.11 -17.77
N ALA A 258 22.11 15.43 -18.90
CA ALA A 258 21.91 16.03 -20.21
C ALA A 258 20.48 16.57 -20.38
N VAL A 259 19.47 15.82 -19.94
CA VAL A 259 18.06 16.29 -19.98
C VAL A 259 17.87 17.47 -19.02
N GLN A 260 18.40 17.41 -17.80
CA GLN A 260 18.26 18.46 -16.80
C GLN A 260 18.90 19.79 -17.23
N LYS A 261 20.08 19.73 -17.82
CA LYS A 261 20.82 20.89 -18.33
C LYS A 261 20.09 21.62 -19.47
N HIS A 262 19.33 20.89 -20.26
CA HIS A 262 18.61 21.42 -21.43
C HIS A 262 17.07 21.46 -21.21
N TYR A 263 16.65 21.39 -19.95
CA TYR A 263 15.26 21.61 -19.53
C TYR A 263 15.04 23.09 -19.22
N ASP A 264 14.08 23.69 -19.88
CA ASP A 264 13.65 25.07 -19.60
C ASP A 264 12.48 25.05 -18.61
N ALA A 265 12.71 25.46 -17.38
CA ALA A 265 11.70 25.51 -16.32
C ALA A 265 10.57 26.51 -16.60
N SER A 266 10.81 27.54 -17.46
CA SER A 266 9.81 28.55 -17.78
C SER A 266 8.78 28.06 -18.79
N THR A 267 9.20 27.22 -19.73
CA THR A 267 8.34 26.70 -20.83
C THR A 267 7.99 25.22 -20.66
N GLY A 268 8.67 24.51 -19.76
CA GLY A 268 8.57 23.06 -19.61
C GLY A 268 9.14 22.28 -20.80
N SER A 269 9.86 22.95 -21.70
CA SER A 269 10.41 22.34 -22.92
C SER A 269 11.81 21.75 -22.70
N ILE A 270 12.17 20.78 -23.53
CA ILE A 270 13.50 20.14 -23.52
C ILE A 270 14.08 20.27 -24.93
N ASP A 271 15.31 20.79 -25.04
CA ASP A 271 16.04 20.89 -26.30
C ASP A 271 16.61 19.51 -26.70
N ASP A 272 15.87 18.80 -27.54
CA ASP A 272 16.21 17.45 -27.97
C ASP A 272 17.49 17.35 -28.75
N VAL A 273 17.85 18.38 -29.50
CA VAL A 273 19.07 18.40 -30.28
C VAL A 273 20.28 18.43 -29.37
N LYS A 274 20.27 19.33 -28.40
CA LYS A 274 21.37 19.46 -27.44
C LYS A 274 21.49 18.28 -26.49
N VAL A 275 20.36 17.71 -26.02
CA VAL A 275 20.37 16.45 -25.22
C VAL A 275 21.05 15.34 -26.01
N ARG A 276 20.69 15.18 -27.31
CA ARG A 276 21.31 14.17 -28.17
C ARG A 276 22.79 14.41 -28.39
N GLU A 277 23.23 15.65 -28.58
CA GLU A 277 24.62 16.05 -28.74
C GLU A 277 25.44 15.72 -27.48
N GLU A 278 24.94 15.98 -26.27
CA GLU A 278 25.62 15.63 -25.02
C GLU A 278 25.71 14.12 -24.80
N VAL A 279 24.62 13.38 -25.05
CA VAL A 279 24.65 11.91 -24.99
C VAL A 279 25.62 11.34 -26.02
N ALA A 280 25.74 11.97 -27.20
CA ALA A 280 26.72 11.63 -28.21
C ALA A 280 28.17 11.90 -27.76
N ALA A 281 28.42 13.07 -27.18
CA ALA A 281 29.74 13.46 -26.67
C ALA A 281 30.21 12.51 -25.55
N ALA A 282 29.29 11.98 -24.76
CA ALA A 282 29.55 10.94 -23.75
C ALA A 282 29.77 9.52 -24.34
N GLY A 283 29.68 9.36 -25.67
CA GLY A 283 29.88 8.07 -26.35
C GLY A 283 28.70 7.11 -26.24
N LEU A 284 27.58 7.52 -25.67
CA LEU A 284 26.43 6.66 -25.37
C LEU A 284 25.45 6.47 -26.54
N LEU A 285 25.60 7.16 -27.68
CA LEU A 285 24.74 6.96 -28.85
C LEU A 285 24.84 5.54 -29.45
N LYS A 286 25.94 4.84 -29.22
CA LYS A 286 26.13 3.45 -29.65
C LYS A 286 25.41 2.46 -28.71
N ASP A 287 25.07 2.89 -27.50
CA ASP A 287 24.30 2.09 -26.55
C ASP A 287 22.82 2.18 -26.92
N LYS A 288 22.27 1.03 -27.34
CA LYS A 288 20.86 0.91 -27.74
C LYS A 288 19.88 1.26 -26.62
N LYS A 289 20.35 1.36 -25.35
CA LYS A 289 19.52 1.66 -24.16
C LYS A 289 19.41 3.16 -23.89
N ALA A 290 20.42 3.97 -24.24
CA ALA A 290 20.51 5.36 -23.83
C ALA A 290 19.37 6.24 -24.37
N MET A 291 19.11 6.26 -25.66
CA MET A 291 18.07 7.09 -26.25
C MET A 291 16.65 6.65 -25.88
N PRO A 292 16.28 5.35 -25.84
CA PRO A 292 15.01 4.90 -25.28
C PRO A 292 14.81 5.34 -23.82
N PHE A 293 15.86 5.30 -23.01
CA PHE A 293 15.81 5.79 -21.62
C PHE A 293 15.54 7.30 -21.57
N VAL A 294 16.22 8.12 -22.36
CA VAL A 294 15.96 9.57 -22.45
C VAL A 294 14.49 9.83 -22.82
N MET A 295 13.94 9.11 -23.78
CA MET A 295 12.55 9.26 -24.18
C MET A 295 11.56 8.89 -23.06
N MET A 296 11.85 7.80 -22.33
CA MET A 296 11.06 7.39 -21.16
C MET A 296 11.16 8.44 -20.04
N PHE A 297 12.37 8.95 -19.78
CA PHE A 297 12.61 9.94 -18.74
C PHE A 297 11.89 11.27 -19.01
N LYS A 298 11.84 11.71 -20.28
CA LYS A 298 11.05 12.88 -20.71
C LYS A 298 9.56 12.69 -20.45
N LYS A 299 9.00 11.50 -20.71
CA LYS A 299 7.61 11.18 -20.35
C LYS A 299 7.39 11.27 -18.85
N ARG A 300 8.33 10.79 -18.05
CA ARG A 300 8.28 10.88 -16.59
C ARG A 300 8.26 12.33 -16.12
N ILE A 301 9.03 13.23 -16.73
CA ILE A 301 8.98 14.68 -16.43
C ILE A 301 7.59 15.25 -16.75
N ALA A 302 7.02 14.89 -17.88
CA ALA A 302 5.68 15.36 -18.29
C ALA A 302 4.56 14.84 -17.38
N GLU A 303 4.70 13.61 -16.85
CA GLU A 303 3.69 12.96 -16.02
C GLU A 303 3.78 13.37 -14.54
N PHE A 304 4.97 13.47 -13.96
CA PHE A 304 5.19 13.69 -12.53
C PHE A 304 5.79 15.05 -12.18
N GLY A 305 6.13 15.86 -13.17
CA GLY A 305 6.82 17.13 -13.01
C GLY A 305 8.34 16.99 -12.86
N PRO A 306 9.08 18.11 -13.07
CA PRO A 306 10.55 18.10 -13.07
C PRO A 306 11.16 17.75 -11.72
N ASP A 307 10.62 18.29 -10.62
CA ASP A 307 11.18 18.07 -9.28
C ASP A 307 11.16 16.61 -8.88
N MET A 308 10.03 15.93 -9.12
CA MET A 308 9.92 14.49 -8.84
C MET A 308 10.72 13.63 -9.82
N ALA A 309 10.80 14.02 -11.08
CA ALA A 309 11.51 13.24 -12.08
C ALA A 309 13.04 13.32 -11.89
N PHE A 310 13.58 14.50 -11.58
CA PHE A 310 15.00 14.70 -11.35
C PHE A 310 15.46 14.26 -9.95
N ASN A 311 14.56 14.25 -8.97
CA ASN A 311 14.86 13.67 -7.66
C ASN A 311 14.78 12.14 -7.74
N ARG A 312 15.96 11.52 -7.94
CA ARG A 312 16.11 10.05 -8.06
C ARG A 312 16.44 9.36 -6.74
N GLN A 313 16.51 10.11 -5.66
CA GLN A 313 16.78 9.55 -4.33
C GLN A 313 15.51 9.02 -3.70
N LEU A 314 15.59 7.81 -3.15
CA LEU A 314 14.53 7.29 -2.30
C LEU A 314 14.56 8.03 -0.96
N PRO A 315 13.40 8.40 -0.40
CA PRO A 315 13.35 9.07 0.91
C PRO A 315 13.62 8.11 2.08
N PHE A 316 13.94 6.85 1.81
CA PHE A 316 14.19 5.78 2.79
C PHE A 316 15.36 4.89 2.33
N ASN A 317 15.94 4.13 3.26
CA ASN A 317 16.92 3.10 2.94
C ASN A 317 16.24 1.83 2.43
N GLU A 318 16.44 1.52 1.16
CA GLU A 318 15.77 0.41 0.48
C GLU A 318 16.14 -0.96 1.07
N ALA A 319 17.43 -1.19 1.32
CA ALA A 319 17.93 -2.47 1.85
C ALA A 319 17.43 -2.70 3.29
N GLU A 320 17.47 -1.68 4.15
CA GLU A 320 16.96 -1.77 5.52
C GLU A 320 15.44 -1.98 5.55
N THR A 321 14.70 -1.30 4.68
CA THR A 321 13.25 -1.46 4.54
C THR A 321 12.88 -2.90 4.16
N LEU A 322 13.53 -3.47 3.15
CA LEU A 322 13.28 -4.84 2.73
C LEU A 322 13.70 -5.86 3.81
N LYS A 323 14.84 -5.64 4.49
CA LYS A 323 15.26 -6.48 5.62
C LYS A 323 14.24 -6.46 6.75
N ALA A 324 13.72 -5.29 7.12
CA ALA A 324 12.68 -5.14 8.12
C ALA A 324 11.36 -5.82 7.71
N ALA A 325 11.08 -5.87 6.39
CA ALA A 325 9.89 -6.51 5.84
C ALA A 325 10.10 -7.99 5.45
N SER A 326 11.31 -8.56 5.61
CA SER A 326 11.67 -9.90 5.11
C SER A 326 10.75 -11.01 5.60
N GLY A 327 10.38 -11.03 6.89
CA GLY A 327 9.44 -11.99 7.46
C GLY A 327 8.05 -11.92 6.81
N TYR A 328 7.56 -10.71 6.54
CA TYR A 328 6.31 -10.50 5.84
C TYR A 328 6.39 -10.95 4.37
N LEU A 329 7.46 -10.59 3.65
CA LEU A 329 7.71 -11.03 2.27
C LEU A 329 7.74 -12.56 2.18
N LYS A 330 8.48 -13.21 3.08
CA LYS A 330 8.62 -14.65 3.17
C LYS A 330 7.26 -15.35 3.29
N ARG A 331 6.42 -14.92 4.23
CA ARG A 331 5.08 -15.52 4.45
C ARG A 331 4.12 -15.24 3.30
N THR A 332 4.03 -13.99 2.86
CA THR A 332 3.07 -13.56 1.83
C THR A 332 3.36 -14.18 0.46
N LEU A 333 4.62 -14.46 0.16
CA LEU A 333 5.08 -15.01 -1.11
C LEU A 333 5.39 -16.52 -1.02
N ASN A 334 5.23 -17.11 0.16
CA ASN A 334 5.47 -18.54 0.42
C ASN A 334 6.89 -18.98 0.01
N PHE A 335 7.91 -18.17 0.36
CA PHE A 335 9.31 -18.54 0.26
C PHE A 335 9.79 -19.18 1.56
N ARG A 336 10.75 -20.12 1.45
CA ARG A 336 11.46 -20.67 2.60
C ARG A 336 12.37 -19.64 3.24
N ASP A 337 13.03 -18.83 2.39
CA ASP A 337 13.80 -17.68 2.84
C ASP A 337 13.86 -16.56 1.79
N VAL A 338 14.17 -15.33 2.24
CA VAL A 338 14.32 -14.14 1.42
C VAL A 338 15.65 -13.48 1.76
N HIS A 339 16.59 -13.52 0.82
CA HIS A 339 17.93 -12.98 0.96
C HIS A 339 17.99 -11.59 0.33
N ILE A 340 18.41 -10.58 1.11
CA ILE A 340 18.52 -9.20 0.63
C ILE A 340 20.00 -8.83 0.63
N GLU A 341 20.54 -8.56 -0.56
CA GLU A 341 21.95 -8.27 -0.79
C GLU A 341 22.13 -6.96 -1.55
N SER A 342 23.25 -6.27 -1.27
CA SER A 342 23.70 -5.16 -2.11
C SER A 342 24.14 -5.69 -3.49
N ALA A 343 23.60 -5.09 -4.56
CA ALA A 343 24.02 -5.42 -5.92
C ALA A 343 25.51 -5.20 -6.13
N LYS A 344 26.06 -4.13 -5.53
CA LYS A 344 27.50 -3.81 -5.56
C LYS A 344 28.35 -4.93 -4.92
N ASP A 345 27.95 -5.41 -3.74
CA ASP A 345 28.68 -6.44 -3.01
C ASP A 345 28.57 -7.80 -3.71
N ALA A 346 27.40 -8.11 -4.27
CA ALA A 346 27.20 -9.32 -5.06
C ALA A 346 28.06 -9.32 -6.33
N LEU A 347 28.14 -8.18 -7.04
CA LEU A 347 29.01 -8.04 -8.22
C LEU A 347 30.51 -8.10 -7.88
N ALA A 348 30.90 -7.55 -6.73
CA ALA A 348 32.30 -7.67 -6.28
C ALA A 348 32.74 -9.14 -6.04
N ARG A 349 31.79 -10.02 -5.71
CA ARG A 349 31.98 -11.46 -5.51
C ARG A 349 31.49 -12.30 -6.69
N ALA A 350 31.30 -11.69 -7.86
CA ALA A 350 30.69 -12.36 -9.01
C ALA A 350 31.43 -13.65 -9.43
N ASP A 351 32.74 -13.65 -9.39
CA ASP A 351 33.56 -14.83 -9.74
C ASP A 351 33.34 -15.99 -8.75
N GLU A 352 33.13 -15.71 -7.47
CA GLU A 352 32.84 -16.70 -6.44
C GLU A 352 31.40 -17.21 -6.49
N LEU A 353 30.46 -16.36 -6.94
CA LEU A 353 29.04 -16.63 -7.00
C LEU A 353 28.63 -17.24 -8.34
N GLN A 354 29.45 -17.17 -9.35
CA GLN A 354 29.13 -17.69 -10.68
C GLN A 354 28.83 -19.20 -10.64
N GLY A 355 27.64 -19.56 -11.13
CA GLY A 355 27.14 -20.94 -11.11
C GLY A 355 26.48 -21.37 -9.80
N LYS A 356 26.46 -20.53 -8.76
CA LYS A 356 25.69 -20.79 -7.55
C LYS A 356 24.22 -20.47 -7.78
N GLN A 357 23.34 -21.20 -7.08
CA GLN A 357 21.92 -20.91 -7.07
C GLN A 357 21.65 -19.52 -6.46
N GLY A 358 20.66 -18.82 -6.99
CA GLY A 358 20.28 -17.50 -6.48
C GLY A 358 21.17 -16.34 -6.96
N PHE A 359 22.12 -16.56 -7.88
CA PHE A 359 22.93 -15.51 -8.48
C PHE A 359 22.89 -15.56 -10.02
N ASP A 360 22.61 -14.44 -10.64
CA ASP A 360 22.73 -14.20 -12.07
C ASP A 360 23.29 -12.79 -12.28
N LYS A 361 24.51 -12.70 -12.81
CA LYS A 361 25.21 -11.43 -12.99
C LYS A 361 24.41 -10.40 -13.78
N GLN A 362 23.72 -10.83 -14.85
CA GLN A 362 22.92 -9.92 -15.68
C GLN A 362 21.70 -9.36 -14.92
N LEU A 363 21.08 -10.18 -14.06
CA LEU A 363 20.00 -9.73 -13.18
C LEU A 363 20.52 -8.73 -12.16
N VAL A 364 21.65 -8.99 -11.52
CA VAL A 364 22.25 -8.10 -10.53
C VAL A 364 22.64 -6.75 -11.13
N GLU A 365 23.25 -6.76 -12.32
CA GLU A 365 23.58 -5.54 -13.08
C GLU A 365 22.35 -4.72 -13.51
N GLY A 366 21.17 -5.35 -13.55
CA GLY A 366 19.91 -4.71 -13.88
C GLY A 366 19.17 -4.08 -12.70
N ALA A 367 19.69 -4.23 -11.47
CA ALA A 367 19.10 -3.61 -10.30
C ALA A 367 19.31 -2.09 -10.30
N GLU A 368 18.27 -1.34 -9.91
CA GLU A 368 18.30 0.11 -9.81
C GLU A 368 17.63 0.53 -8.48
N PRO A 369 18.00 1.68 -7.90
CA PRO A 369 17.32 2.20 -6.70
C PRO A 369 15.80 2.26 -6.89
N GLY A 370 15.04 1.61 -6.00
CA GLY A 370 13.58 1.48 -6.09
C GLY A 370 13.07 0.42 -7.07
N SER A 371 13.98 -0.28 -7.76
CA SER A 371 13.66 -1.35 -8.71
C SER A 371 14.66 -2.50 -8.54
N PRO A 372 14.56 -3.27 -7.45
CA PRO A 372 15.46 -4.37 -7.16
C PRO A 372 15.28 -5.50 -8.17
N SER A 373 16.31 -6.30 -8.36
CA SER A 373 16.24 -7.50 -9.18
C SER A 373 16.08 -8.77 -8.34
N PHE A 374 15.55 -9.85 -8.95
CA PHE A 374 15.15 -11.06 -8.25
C PHE A 374 15.72 -12.30 -8.90
N ALA A 375 16.40 -13.14 -8.14
CA ALA A 375 16.82 -14.46 -8.57
C ALA A 375 16.09 -15.53 -7.75
N PHE A 376 15.33 -16.38 -8.44
CA PHE A 376 14.50 -17.44 -7.85
C PHE A 376 15.20 -18.79 -8.02
N TYR A 377 15.17 -19.60 -6.98
CA TYR A 377 15.74 -20.96 -7.02
C TYR A 377 15.00 -21.90 -6.08
N ASN A 378 15.04 -23.19 -6.41
CA ASN A 378 14.52 -24.23 -5.56
C ASN A 378 15.59 -24.74 -4.61
N VAL A 379 15.21 -25.09 -3.41
CA VAL A 379 16.06 -25.69 -2.39
C VAL A 379 15.57 -27.10 -2.06
N GLU A 380 16.45 -27.91 -1.51
CA GLU A 380 16.10 -29.24 -1.02
C GLU A 380 15.11 -29.11 0.17
N ALA A 381 14.19 -30.06 0.28
CA ALA A 381 13.13 -30.06 1.26
C ALA A 381 13.64 -30.16 2.71
#